data_47215f6bedf09cf2df85fdd85e47f19f
#
_entry.id   47215f6bedf09cf2df85fdd85e47f19f
#
_cell.length_a   1.000
_cell.length_b   1.000
_cell.length_c   1.000
_cell.angle_alpha   90.00
_cell.angle_beta   90.00
_cell.angle_gamma   90.00
#
_symmetry.space_group_name_H-M   'P 1'
#
loop_
_entity.id
_entity.type
_entity.pdbx_description
1 polymer ?
#
loop_
_entity_poly.entity_id
_entity_poly.type
_entity_poly.pdbx_seq_one_letter_code
_entity_poly.pdbx_strand_id
1 'polypeptide(L)'
;PVFYGYYPNTDTFYQQLSTDGPMGRNIEDTARLLLTMAGPDKRVPLSLKDKMPAYEKMVSADLSNTKIGWLGNYNGYLPMENGVLGLCEKALSDLENTGLIIEDCHPNFEMENLWQTWLVLRFWSNQWIKPFYENLEQRRLLKPEVIWEFEGAMKVTGEQLSQAGSSRVQWYQSLLHLFEDYDFLALPSAQVFPFSADISWPKSINNKKMDTYHRWMEIVIGGTLSGLPVINLPAGFDSKGRPMGIQFIGKMGKDAKLIEFAMAYEKNTSFLEKRPVLEI
;
A
#
# COMPACT_ATOMS: atom_id res chain seq x y z
N PRO A 1 5.86 10.94 -1.21
CA PRO A 1 4.68 10.84 -0.33
C PRO A 1 4.03 12.20 -0.15
N VAL A 2 2.70 12.23 -0.23
CA VAL A 2 1.91 13.44 0.06
C VAL A 2 1.61 13.45 1.55
N PHE A 3 2.04 14.49 2.26
CA PHE A 3 1.76 14.62 3.68
C PHE A 3 0.52 15.45 3.92
N TYR A 4 -0.33 14.93 4.76
CA TYR A 4 -1.56 15.59 5.19
C TYR A 4 -1.30 16.46 6.42
N GLY A 5 -0.97 17.73 6.21
CA GLY A 5 -0.76 18.73 7.28
C GLY A 5 -1.82 19.82 7.29
N TYR A 6 -3.07 19.49 6.92
CA TYR A 6 -4.09 20.49 6.66
C TYR A 6 -4.79 21.01 7.92
N TYR A 7 -4.79 20.28 9.01
CA TYR A 7 -5.43 20.69 10.25
C TYR A 7 -4.42 21.34 11.20
N PRO A 8 -4.75 22.51 11.81
CA PRO A 8 -3.81 23.27 12.64
C PRO A 8 -3.17 22.51 13.80
N ASN A 9 -3.79 21.41 14.23
CA ASN A 9 -3.35 20.59 15.36
C ASN A 9 -2.83 19.21 14.97
N THR A 10 -2.61 18.95 13.67
CA THR A 10 -2.06 17.68 13.22
C THR A 10 -0.54 17.70 13.37
N ASP A 11 0.02 16.67 14.01
CA ASP A 11 1.46 16.49 14.06
C ASP A 11 2.03 16.27 12.66
N THR A 12 2.93 17.17 12.24
CA THR A 12 3.59 17.12 10.93
C THR A 12 5.06 16.67 11.00
N PHE A 13 5.54 16.31 12.20
CA PHE A 13 6.92 15.89 12.41
C PHE A 13 7.07 14.39 12.60
N TYR A 14 6.21 13.75 13.40
CA TYR A 14 6.36 12.36 13.80
C TYR A 14 5.37 11.42 13.12
N GLN A 15 4.13 11.87 12.91
CA GLN A 15 3.09 11.04 12.29
C GLN A 15 3.27 10.99 10.78
N GLN A 16 3.95 9.96 10.28
CA GLN A 16 4.19 9.72 8.86
C GLN A 16 3.64 8.36 8.42
N LEU A 17 2.51 7.94 8.98
CA LEU A 17 1.88 6.67 8.64
C LEU A 17 0.93 6.80 7.44
N SER A 18 0.21 7.91 7.36
CA SER A 18 -0.78 8.15 6.30
C SER A 18 -0.14 8.85 5.11
N THR A 19 -0.49 8.39 3.91
CA THR A 19 -0.12 9.02 2.65
C THR A 19 -1.34 9.03 1.75
N ASP A 20 -1.73 10.22 1.26
CA ASP A 20 -2.78 10.34 0.27
C ASP A 20 -2.17 10.19 -1.13
N GLY A 21 -2.78 9.36 -1.95
CA GLY A 21 -2.37 9.11 -3.33
C GLY A 21 -3.53 9.24 -4.30
N PRO A 22 -3.27 9.65 -5.55
CA PRO A 22 -4.31 9.74 -6.56
C PRO A 22 -4.75 8.36 -7.05
N MET A 23 -6.00 8.28 -7.49
CA MET A 23 -6.53 7.15 -8.25
C MET A 23 -7.01 7.64 -9.60
N GLY A 24 -6.57 6.98 -10.68
CA GLY A 24 -6.98 7.26 -12.04
C GLY A 24 -7.42 6.00 -12.77
N ARG A 25 -8.09 6.16 -13.91
CA ARG A 25 -8.47 5.03 -14.76
C ARG A 25 -7.32 4.50 -15.60
N ASN A 26 -6.30 5.31 -15.80
CA ASN A 26 -5.08 5.03 -16.53
C ASN A 26 -3.90 5.70 -15.82
N ILE A 27 -2.71 5.39 -16.26
CA ILE A 27 -1.49 5.93 -15.64
C ILE A 27 -1.32 7.42 -15.93
N GLU A 28 -1.78 7.91 -17.09
CA GLU A 28 -1.74 9.35 -17.41
C GLU A 28 -2.56 10.16 -16.39
N ASP A 29 -3.82 9.79 -16.17
CA ASP A 29 -4.70 10.49 -15.22
C ASP A 29 -4.12 10.45 -13.81
N THR A 30 -3.62 9.29 -13.39
CA THR A 30 -2.99 9.10 -12.07
C THR A 30 -1.75 9.99 -11.92
N ALA A 31 -0.87 10.02 -12.93
CA ALA A 31 0.36 10.82 -12.91
C ALA A 31 0.06 12.32 -12.93
N ARG A 32 -0.88 12.78 -13.75
CA ARG A 32 -1.29 14.20 -13.81
C ARG A 32 -1.88 14.67 -12.50
N LEU A 33 -2.71 13.84 -11.87
CA LEU A 33 -3.29 14.15 -10.57
C LEU A 33 -2.20 14.16 -9.49
N LEU A 34 -1.26 13.18 -9.49
CA LEU A 34 -0.13 13.18 -8.58
C LEU A 34 0.72 14.44 -8.72
N LEU A 35 1.03 14.87 -9.93
CA LEU A 35 1.80 16.09 -10.19
C LEU A 35 1.08 17.36 -9.72
N THR A 36 -0.25 17.36 -9.72
CA THR A 36 -1.05 18.46 -9.19
C THR A 36 -1.02 18.49 -7.65
N MET A 37 -1.00 17.33 -7.00
CA MET A 37 -1.00 17.20 -5.54
C MET A 37 0.39 17.33 -4.93
N ALA A 38 1.43 16.85 -5.64
CA ALA A 38 2.80 16.76 -5.15
C ALA A 38 3.51 18.13 -5.20
N GLY A 39 4.35 18.35 -4.21
CA GLY A 39 5.21 19.53 -4.17
C GLY A 39 5.58 19.93 -2.75
N PRO A 40 6.54 20.84 -2.59
CA PRO A 40 6.94 21.32 -1.29
C PRO A 40 5.84 22.21 -0.69
N ASP A 41 5.49 21.95 0.56
CA ASP A 41 4.58 22.78 1.35
C ASP A 41 5.32 23.26 2.60
N LYS A 42 5.48 24.59 2.74
CA LYS A 42 6.15 25.21 3.88
C LYS A 42 5.45 24.98 5.23
N ARG A 43 4.19 24.56 5.21
CA ARG A 43 3.42 24.19 6.41
C ARG A 43 3.80 22.79 6.91
N VAL A 44 4.43 22.00 6.07
CA VAL A 44 4.87 20.62 6.37
C VAL A 44 6.40 20.57 6.36
N PRO A 45 7.04 20.61 7.53
CA PRO A 45 8.50 20.75 7.64
C PRO A 45 9.29 19.67 6.92
N LEU A 46 8.73 18.45 6.83
CA LEU A 46 9.35 17.29 6.20
C LEU A 46 8.90 17.08 4.76
N SER A 47 8.20 18.04 4.14
CA SER A 47 7.84 17.93 2.72
C SER A 47 9.11 17.94 1.85
N LEU A 48 9.14 17.02 0.87
CA LEU A 48 10.26 16.92 -0.05
C LEU A 48 10.32 18.15 -0.96
N LYS A 49 11.54 18.64 -1.21
CA LYS A 49 11.77 19.80 -2.09
C LYS A 49 11.98 19.41 -3.54
N ASP A 50 12.20 18.13 -3.79
CA ASP A 50 12.43 17.60 -5.13
C ASP A 50 11.17 17.74 -5.97
N LYS A 51 11.37 18.14 -7.22
CA LYS A 51 10.29 18.28 -8.19
C LYS A 51 10.27 17.05 -9.10
N MET A 52 9.12 16.44 -9.24
CA MET A 52 8.91 15.46 -10.28
C MET A 52 8.97 16.11 -11.66
N PRO A 53 9.46 15.41 -12.70
CA PRO A 53 9.37 15.89 -14.07
C PRO A 53 7.89 16.05 -14.47
N ALA A 54 7.61 16.99 -15.40
CA ALA A 54 6.28 17.08 -16.00
C ALA A 54 5.94 15.77 -16.73
N TYR A 55 4.66 15.41 -16.79
CA TYR A 55 4.21 14.15 -17.40
C TYR A 55 4.73 13.97 -18.84
N GLU A 56 4.74 15.04 -19.62
CA GLU A 56 5.22 15.05 -21.00
C GLU A 56 6.72 14.73 -21.17
N LYS A 57 7.47 14.76 -20.06
CA LYS A 57 8.89 14.37 -20.02
C LYS A 57 9.12 12.96 -19.48
N MET A 58 8.05 12.31 -18.97
CA MET A 58 8.11 10.92 -18.57
C MET A 58 7.96 10.04 -19.80
N VAL A 59 8.75 9.01 -19.87
CA VAL A 59 8.77 8.07 -20.98
C VAL A 59 8.44 6.67 -20.44
N SER A 60 7.57 5.96 -21.17
CA SER A 60 7.32 4.55 -20.86
C SER A 60 8.65 3.79 -20.76
N ALA A 61 8.88 3.11 -19.64
CA ALA A 61 10.12 2.40 -19.41
C ALA A 61 10.36 1.29 -20.44
N ASP A 62 11.62 1.06 -20.77
CA ASP A 62 12.03 -0.21 -21.36
C ASP A 62 12.10 -1.23 -20.22
N LEU A 63 11.29 -2.28 -20.32
CA LEU A 63 11.22 -3.34 -19.30
C LEU A 63 12.34 -4.38 -19.45
N SER A 64 13.11 -4.36 -20.54
CA SER A 64 14.20 -5.31 -20.76
C SER A 64 15.23 -5.22 -19.61
N ASN A 65 15.56 -6.38 -19.04
CA ASN A 65 16.45 -6.51 -17.88
C ASN A 65 15.97 -5.82 -16.58
N THR A 66 14.75 -5.29 -16.54
CA THR A 66 14.16 -4.80 -15.27
C THR A 66 13.92 -5.99 -14.34
N LYS A 67 14.44 -5.91 -13.11
CA LYS A 67 14.31 -6.99 -12.13
C LYS A 67 13.22 -6.68 -11.11
N ILE A 68 12.27 -7.60 -10.99
CA ILE A 68 11.18 -7.56 -10.00
C ILE A 68 11.43 -8.63 -8.94
N GLY A 69 11.54 -8.20 -7.69
CA GLY A 69 11.49 -9.11 -6.54
C GLY A 69 10.04 -9.41 -6.17
N TRP A 70 9.61 -10.66 -6.36
CA TRP A 70 8.27 -11.11 -5.97
C TRP A 70 8.24 -11.48 -4.50
N LEU A 71 7.53 -10.69 -3.69
CA LEU A 71 7.34 -10.91 -2.25
C LEU A 71 6.19 -11.90 -1.97
N GLY A 72 5.29 -12.07 -2.93
CA GLY A 72 4.14 -12.97 -2.82
C GLY A 72 3.29 -12.69 -1.58
N ASN A 73 3.20 -13.69 -0.72
CA ASN A 73 2.53 -13.60 0.59
C ASN A 73 3.53 -13.68 1.75
N TYR A 74 4.75 -13.21 1.54
CA TYR A 74 5.87 -13.31 2.49
C TYR A 74 6.13 -14.75 2.92
N ASN A 75 6.39 -15.61 1.92
CA ASN A 75 6.70 -17.04 2.12
C ASN A 75 5.66 -17.79 2.98
N GLY A 76 4.37 -17.57 2.70
CA GLY A 76 3.27 -18.27 3.38
C GLY A 76 2.82 -17.64 4.70
N TYR A 77 3.41 -16.52 5.14
CA TYR A 77 3.01 -15.84 6.36
C TYR A 77 1.56 -15.31 6.27
N LEU A 78 1.24 -14.61 5.19
CA LEU A 78 -0.11 -14.07 4.99
C LEU A 78 -1.06 -15.13 4.41
N PRO A 79 -2.23 -15.35 5.02
CA PRO A 79 -3.28 -16.15 4.39
C PRO A 79 -3.85 -15.39 3.20
N MET A 80 -3.98 -16.08 2.07
CA MET A 80 -4.53 -15.51 0.84
C MET A 80 -5.75 -16.32 0.40
N GLU A 81 -6.78 -15.65 -0.14
CA GLU A 81 -7.88 -16.33 -0.80
C GLU A 81 -7.35 -17.08 -2.04
N ASN A 82 -7.89 -18.27 -2.28
CA ASN A 82 -7.46 -19.10 -3.40
C ASN A 82 -7.57 -18.34 -4.74
N GLY A 83 -6.50 -18.36 -5.52
CA GLY A 83 -6.41 -17.71 -6.83
C GLY A 83 -5.78 -16.32 -6.80
N VAL A 84 -5.65 -15.65 -5.65
CA VAL A 84 -5.05 -14.30 -5.56
C VAL A 84 -3.60 -14.32 -6.03
N LEU A 85 -2.76 -15.20 -5.46
CA LEU A 85 -1.34 -15.30 -5.84
C LEU A 85 -1.20 -15.64 -7.32
N GLY A 86 -1.85 -16.72 -7.77
CA GLY A 86 -1.73 -17.18 -9.16
C GLY A 86 -2.19 -16.15 -10.18
N LEU A 87 -3.16 -15.28 -9.85
CA LEU A 87 -3.58 -14.20 -10.74
C LEU A 87 -2.51 -13.10 -10.85
N CYS A 88 -1.85 -12.75 -9.74
CA CYS A 88 -0.76 -11.78 -9.74
C CYS A 88 0.51 -12.34 -10.41
N GLU A 89 0.86 -13.60 -10.15
CA GLU A 89 1.97 -14.30 -10.80
C GLU A 89 1.76 -14.38 -12.32
N LYS A 90 0.51 -14.67 -12.75
CA LYS A 90 0.17 -14.64 -14.18
C LYS A 90 0.36 -13.25 -14.76
N ALA A 91 -0.08 -12.20 -14.10
CA ALA A 91 0.06 -10.82 -14.57
C ALA A 91 1.54 -10.42 -14.73
N LEU A 92 2.43 -10.93 -13.87
CA LEU A 92 3.86 -10.74 -13.99
C LEU A 92 4.44 -11.57 -15.14
N SER A 93 4.10 -12.86 -15.20
CA SER A 93 4.57 -13.76 -16.26
C SER A 93 4.16 -13.31 -17.67
N ASP A 94 2.98 -12.71 -17.81
CA ASP A 94 2.52 -12.16 -19.11
C ASP A 94 3.45 -11.01 -19.61
N LEU A 95 4.29 -10.43 -18.73
CA LEU A 95 5.27 -9.40 -19.07
C LEU A 95 6.69 -9.94 -19.34
N GLU A 96 6.98 -11.21 -19.05
CA GLU A 96 8.33 -11.77 -19.25
C GLU A 96 8.78 -11.70 -20.74
N ASN A 97 7.85 -11.70 -21.68
CA ASN A 97 8.12 -11.52 -23.10
C ASN A 97 8.71 -10.13 -23.43
N THR A 98 8.63 -9.15 -22.52
CA THR A 98 9.29 -7.84 -22.64
C THR A 98 10.75 -7.86 -22.20
N GLY A 99 11.27 -8.98 -21.69
CA GLY A 99 12.59 -9.11 -21.11
C GLY A 99 12.66 -8.76 -19.62
N LEU A 100 11.50 -8.57 -18.96
CA LEU A 100 11.39 -8.40 -17.51
C LEU A 100 11.82 -9.70 -16.81
N ILE A 101 12.56 -9.58 -15.72
CA ILE A 101 13.05 -10.69 -14.92
C ILE A 101 12.31 -10.70 -13.58
N ILE A 102 11.71 -11.82 -13.23
CA ILE A 102 10.95 -12.00 -11.97
C ILE A 102 11.64 -13.05 -11.14
N GLU A 103 11.94 -12.73 -9.91
CA GLU A 103 12.57 -13.65 -8.96
C GLU A 103 11.85 -13.58 -7.62
N ASP A 104 11.64 -14.74 -6.98
CA ASP A 104 11.13 -14.78 -5.61
C ASP A 104 12.13 -14.15 -4.66
N CYS A 105 11.66 -13.32 -3.76
CA CYS A 105 12.50 -12.72 -2.73
C CYS A 105 11.77 -12.56 -1.39
N HIS A 106 12.53 -12.48 -0.32
CA HIS A 106 11.99 -12.37 1.02
C HIS A 106 12.81 -11.37 1.83
N PRO A 107 12.14 -10.39 2.50
CA PRO A 107 12.83 -9.51 3.43
C PRO A 107 13.33 -10.31 4.64
N ASN A 108 14.55 -10.04 5.08
CA ASN A 108 15.06 -10.61 6.33
C ASN A 108 14.47 -9.87 7.51
N PHE A 109 13.20 -10.14 7.79
CA PHE A 109 12.43 -9.47 8.84
C PHE A 109 11.31 -10.38 9.35
N GLU A 110 11.07 -10.35 10.67
CA GLU A 110 9.96 -11.08 11.29
C GLU A 110 8.62 -10.38 11.03
N MET A 111 7.76 -10.99 10.23
CA MET A 111 6.54 -10.36 9.72
C MET A 111 5.51 -10.04 10.83
N GLU A 112 5.44 -10.84 11.90
CA GLU A 112 4.58 -10.51 13.04
C GLU A 112 5.04 -9.22 13.75
N ASN A 113 6.35 -8.93 13.79
CA ASN A 113 6.86 -7.66 14.30
C ASN A 113 6.42 -6.48 13.42
N LEU A 114 6.28 -6.68 12.10
CA LEU A 114 5.75 -5.66 11.20
C LEU A 114 4.29 -5.33 11.54
N TRP A 115 3.48 -6.36 11.77
CA TRP A 115 2.10 -6.23 12.19
C TRP A 115 1.98 -5.48 13.52
N GLN A 116 2.74 -5.87 14.53
CA GLN A 116 2.72 -5.19 15.85
C GLN A 116 3.18 -3.74 15.74
N THR A 117 4.21 -3.47 14.94
CA THR A 117 4.68 -2.11 14.65
C THR A 117 3.57 -1.26 14.05
N TRP A 118 2.86 -1.81 13.05
CA TRP A 118 1.75 -1.10 12.42
C TRP A 118 0.62 -0.82 13.40
N LEU A 119 0.24 -1.78 14.24
CA LEU A 119 -0.82 -1.60 15.24
C LEU A 119 -0.49 -0.47 16.22
N VAL A 120 0.72 -0.44 16.76
CA VAL A 120 1.15 0.61 17.70
C VAL A 120 1.09 1.99 17.04
N LEU A 121 1.64 2.12 15.83
CA LEU A 121 1.65 3.39 15.10
C LEU A 121 0.23 3.80 14.66
N ARG A 122 -0.60 2.84 14.26
CA ARG A 122 -2.01 3.07 13.91
C ARG A 122 -2.80 3.56 15.09
N PHE A 123 -2.68 2.91 16.24
CA PHE A 123 -3.32 3.33 17.48
C PHE A 123 -2.89 4.74 17.87
N TRP A 124 -1.59 5.00 17.87
CA TRP A 124 -1.07 6.32 18.18
C TRP A 124 -1.60 7.40 17.25
N SER A 125 -1.70 7.15 15.96
CA SER A 125 -2.20 8.10 14.99
C SER A 125 -3.69 8.46 15.15
N ASN A 126 -4.47 7.64 15.88
CA ASN A 126 -5.91 7.80 16.06
C ASN A 126 -6.30 8.54 17.34
N GLN A 127 -5.37 9.20 18.04
CA GLN A 127 -5.65 10.03 19.21
C GLN A 127 -6.68 11.15 18.95
N TRP A 128 -6.82 11.59 17.69
CA TRP A 128 -7.78 12.61 17.29
C TRP A 128 -9.25 12.19 17.46
N ILE A 129 -9.53 10.90 17.64
CA ILE A 129 -10.87 10.34 17.88
C ILE A 129 -11.39 10.70 19.27
N LYS A 130 -10.51 11.07 20.21
CA LYS A 130 -10.84 11.32 21.61
C LYS A 130 -12.09 12.19 21.85
N PRO A 131 -12.27 13.36 21.23
CA PRO A 131 -13.45 14.21 21.44
C PRO A 131 -14.76 13.50 21.07
N PHE A 132 -14.75 12.71 20.00
CA PHE A 132 -15.92 11.96 19.55
C PHE A 132 -16.23 10.78 20.49
N TYR A 133 -15.19 10.13 21.02
CA TYR A 133 -15.34 9.01 21.95
C TYR A 133 -15.86 9.45 23.32
N GLU A 134 -15.42 10.59 23.86
CA GLU A 134 -15.85 11.14 25.14
C GLU A 134 -17.27 11.71 25.11
N ASN A 135 -17.76 12.12 23.95
CA ASN A 135 -19.13 12.57 23.76
C ASN A 135 -20.05 11.36 23.50
N LEU A 136 -20.95 11.04 24.44
CA LEU A 136 -21.80 9.86 24.41
C LEU A 136 -22.70 9.79 23.14
N GLU A 137 -23.21 10.93 22.66
CA GLU A 137 -24.07 10.95 21.48
C GLU A 137 -23.26 10.68 20.20
N GLN A 138 -22.04 11.25 20.10
CA GLN A 138 -21.15 11.03 18.95
C GLN A 138 -20.56 9.62 18.97
N ARG A 139 -20.21 9.11 20.17
CA ARG A 139 -19.68 7.74 20.32
C ARG A 139 -20.62 6.67 19.77
N ARG A 140 -21.94 6.85 19.91
CA ARG A 140 -22.94 5.91 19.38
C ARG A 140 -22.93 5.82 17.85
N LEU A 141 -22.37 6.82 17.17
CA LEU A 141 -22.27 6.88 15.71
C LEU A 141 -20.94 6.29 15.19
N LEU A 142 -19.98 6.04 16.10
CA LEU A 142 -18.71 5.44 15.72
C LEU A 142 -18.87 3.96 15.42
N LYS A 143 -18.17 3.49 14.37
CA LYS A 143 -18.08 2.05 14.10
C LYS A 143 -17.34 1.33 15.24
N PRO A 144 -17.65 0.06 15.53
CA PRO A 144 -16.97 -0.73 16.55
C PRO A 144 -15.45 -0.75 16.35
N GLU A 145 -14.97 -0.80 15.10
CA GLU A 145 -13.55 -0.80 14.76
C GLU A 145 -12.86 0.50 15.16
N VAL A 146 -13.53 1.65 15.00
CA VAL A 146 -13.01 2.96 15.40
C VAL A 146 -12.91 3.07 16.92
N ILE A 147 -13.91 2.55 17.63
CA ILE A 147 -13.90 2.47 19.11
C ILE A 147 -12.72 1.62 19.58
N TRP A 148 -12.56 0.43 18.96
CA TRP A 148 -11.45 -0.48 19.28
C TRP A 148 -10.07 0.16 19.02
N GLU A 149 -9.91 0.87 17.89
CA GLU A 149 -8.66 1.59 17.60
C GLU A 149 -8.36 2.64 18.65
N PHE A 150 -9.34 3.43 19.07
CA PHE A 150 -9.13 4.46 20.08
C PHE A 150 -8.86 3.87 21.47
N GLU A 151 -9.54 2.79 21.85
CA GLU A 151 -9.26 2.07 23.09
C GLU A 151 -7.85 1.46 23.11
N GLY A 152 -7.35 1.03 21.96
CA GLY A 152 -5.94 0.68 21.75
C GLY A 152 -5.02 1.89 21.93
N ALA A 153 -5.38 3.03 21.34
CA ALA A 153 -4.61 4.26 21.43
C ALA A 153 -4.39 4.76 22.87
N MET A 154 -5.37 4.58 23.74
CA MET A 154 -5.25 4.93 25.16
C MET A 154 -4.25 4.06 25.94
N LYS A 155 -3.84 2.93 25.38
CA LYS A 155 -2.93 1.97 26.03
C LYS A 155 -1.49 2.06 25.52
N VAL A 156 -1.25 2.76 24.41
CA VAL A 156 0.09 2.90 23.83
C VAL A 156 0.97 3.70 24.77
N THR A 157 2.12 3.11 25.12
CA THR A 157 3.15 3.77 25.95
C THR A 157 4.23 4.42 25.08
N GLY A 158 4.98 5.36 25.65
CA GLY A 158 6.15 5.95 24.98
C GLY A 158 7.22 4.91 24.62
N GLU A 159 7.38 3.87 25.45
CA GLU A 159 8.30 2.77 25.19
C GLU A 159 7.87 1.96 23.95
N GLN A 160 6.60 1.57 23.87
CA GLN A 160 6.05 0.86 22.70
C GLN A 160 6.20 1.68 21.43
N LEU A 161 5.97 3.00 21.50
CA LEU A 161 6.13 3.88 20.35
C LEU A 161 7.59 3.95 19.88
N SER A 162 8.54 4.02 20.83
CA SER A 162 9.97 4.00 20.51
C SER A 162 10.41 2.68 19.89
N GLN A 163 9.94 1.55 20.40
CA GLN A 163 10.20 0.22 19.86
C GLN A 163 9.61 0.08 18.43
N ALA A 164 8.37 0.54 18.22
CA ALA A 164 7.74 0.55 16.91
C ALA A 164 8.52 1.41 15.89
N GLY A 165 9.04 2.56 16.32
CA GLY A 165 9.93 3.39 15.49
C GLY A 165 11.19 2.64 15.07
N SER A 166 11.86 1.98 16.00
CA SER A 166 13.07 1.18 15.73
C SER A 166 12.78 0.00 14.80
N SER A 167 11.68 -0.72 15.03
CA SER A 167 11.25 -1.83 14.19
C SER A 167 10.91 -1.35 12.77
N ARG A 168 10.26 -0.18 12.61
CA ARG A 168 9.99 0.42 11.30
C ARG A 168 11.29 0.74 10.53
N VAL A 169 12.33 1.20 11.20
CA VAL A 169 13.65 1.42 10.58
C VAL A 169 14.26 0.10 10.10
N GLN A 170 14.21 -0.95 10.91
CA GLN A 170 14.71 -2.28 10.53
C GLN A 170 13.94 -2.84 9.32
N TRP A 171 12.62 -2.65 9.28
CA TRP A 171 11.81 -3.00 8.11
C TRP A 171 12.29 -2.25 6.85
N TYR A 172 12.44 -0.94 6.94
CA TYR A 172 12.95 -0.14 5.83
C TYR A 172 14.33 -0.64 5.35
N GLN A 173 15.25 -0.92 6.27
CA GLN A 173 16.57 -1.46 5.95
C GLN A 173 16.50 -2.82 5.26
N SER A 174 15.58 -3.71 5.68
CA SER A 174 15.41 -5.01 5.03
C SER A 174 14.96 -4.88 3.58
N LEU A 175 14.14 -3.88 3.26
CA LEU A 175 13.77 -3.58 1.87
C LEU A 175 14.93 -2.96 1.09
N LEU A 176 15.77 -2.11 1.70
CA LEU A 176 16.95 -1.57 1.03
C LEU A 176 17.91 -2.68 0.57
N HIS A 177 18.11 -3.73 1.36
CA HIS A 177 18.90 -4.88 0.93
C HIS A 177 18.30 -5.58 -0.30
N LEU A 178 16.99 -5.74 -0.36
CA LEU A 178 16.35 -6.28 -1.56
C LEU A 178 16.55 -5.37 -2.78
N PHE A 179 16.53 -4.06 -2.58
CA PHE A 179 16.78 -3.08 -3.66
C PHE A 179 18.23 -3.02 -4.15
N GLU A 180 19.17 -3.76 -3.56
CA GLU A 180 20.51 -3.97 -4.14
C GLU A 180 20.42 -4.84 -5.40
N ASP A 181 19.49 -5.82 -5.41
CA ASP A 181 19.32 -6.79 -6.50
C ASP A 181 18.14 -6.48 -7.42
N TYR A 182 17.10 -5.80 -6.91
CA TYR A 182 15.84 -5.55 -7.62
C TYR A 182 15.59 -4.07 -7.90
N ASP A 183 14.92 -3.79 -9.02
CA ASP A 183 14.47 -2.43 -9.37
C ASP A 183 13.16 -2.09 -8.67
N PHE A 184 12.26 -3.07 -8.58
CA PHE A 184 10.98 -2.96 -7.90
C PHE A 184 10.69 -4.23 -7.10
N LEU A 185 9.86 -4.09 -6.06
CA LEU A 185 9.31 -5.23 -5.33
C LEU A 185 7.82 -5.31 -5.62
N ALA A 186 7.28 -6.51 -5.76
CA ALA A 186 5.87 -6.72 -6.11
C ALA A 186 5.18 -7.70 -5.17
N LEU A 187 3.90 -7.43 -4.89
CA LEU A 187 3.03 -8.31 -4.11
C LEU A 187 1.55 -7.99 -4.41
N PRO A 188 0.59 -8.88 -4.09
CA PRO A 188 -0.83 -8.60 -4.30
C PRO A 188 -1.30 -7.35 -3.55
N SER A 189 -2.36 -6.70 -4.06
CA SER A 189 -2.95 -5.52 -3.41
C SER A 189 -3.90 -5.86 -2.28
N ALA A 190 -4.42 -7.08 -2.25
CA ALA A 190 -5.33 -7.55 -1.23
C ALA A 190 -5.15 -9.06 -0.98
N GLN A 191 -5.54 -9.50 0.22
CA GLN A 191 -5.50 -10.92 0.58
C GLN A 191 -6.75 -11.68 0.09
N VAL A 192 -7.79 -10.95 -0.28
CA VAL A 192 -9.08 -11.50 -0.71
C VAL A 192 -9.58 -10.78 -1.96
N PHE A 193 -10.40 -11.47 -2.75
CA PHE A 193 -11.21 -10.83 -3.78
C PHE A 193 -12.34 -9.99 -3.17
N PRO A 194 -12.99 -9.10 -3.95
CA PRO A 194 -14.17 -8.41 -3.51
C PRO A 194 -15.22 -9.37 -2.94
N PHE A 195 -15.75 -9.03 -1.78
CA PHE A 195 -16.78 -9.81 -1.06
C PHE A 195 -18.08 -9.02 -0.95
N SER A 196 -19.16 -9.67 -0.48
CA SER A 196 -20.50 -9.04 -0.37
C SER A 196 -20.44 -7.77 0.51
N ALA A 197 -21.15 -6.72 0.09
CA ALA A 197 -21.33 -5.50 0.87
C ALA A 197 -22.06 -5.72 2.21
N ASP A 198 -22.75 -6.85 2.37
CA ASP A 198 -23.43 -7.24 3.63
C ASP A 198 -22.43 -7.71 4.70
N ILE A 199 -21.17 -7.95 4.31
CA ILE A 199 -20.10 -8.39 5.20
C ILE A 199 -19.22 -7.19 5.53
N SER A 200 -19.15 -6.80 6.82
CA SER A 200 -18.29 -5.68 7.25
C SER A 200 -16.82 -5.94 6.93
N TRP A 201 -16.36 -7.18 7.15
CA TRP A 201 -14.99 -7.63 6.83
C TRP A 201 -14.88 -9.16 6.95
N PRO A 202 -14.00 -9.82 6.20
CA PRO A 202 -13.79 -11.26 6.26
C PRO A 202 -13.29 -11.70 7.63
N LYS A 203 -13.98 -12.63 8.26
CA LYS A 203 -13.59 -13.16 9.59
C LYS A 203 -12.55 -14.27 9.51
N SER A 204 -12.35 -14.83 8.34
CA SER A 204 -11.31 -15.83 8.06
C SER A 204 -10.90 -15.79 6.59
N ILE A 205 -9.65 -16.11 6.32
CA ILE A 205 -9.09 -16.28 4.98
C ILE A 205 -8.39 -17.63 4.96
N ASN A 206 -8.79 -18.51 4.04
CA ASN A 206 -8.21 -19.84 3.88
C ASN A 206 -8.05 -20.59 5.22
N ASN A 207 -9.14 -20.64 6.00
CA ASN A 207 -9.25 -21.25 7.34
C ASN A 207 -8.41 -20.56 8.45
N LYS A 208 -7.64 -19.50 8.18
CA LYS A 208 -6.97 -18.70 9.20
C LYS A 208 -7.93 -17.60 9.67
N LYS A 209 -8.21 -17.56 10.97
CA LYS A 209 -9.07 -16.53 11.59
C LYS A 209 -8.39 -15.16 11.54
N MET A 210 -9.16 -14.14 11.18
CA MET A 210 -8.75 -12.74 11.31
C MET A 210 -9.12 -12.26 12.71
N ASP A 211 -8.12 -11.87 13.49
CA ASP A 211 -8.27 -11.46 14.88
C ASP A 211 -8.77 -10.03 15.02
N THR A 212 -8.50 -9.18 14.03
CA THR A 212 -8.91 -7.78 14.00
C THR A 212 -9.45 -7.37 12.64
N TYR A 213 -10.15 -6.22 12.60
CA TYR A 213 -10.63 -5.63 11.35
C TYR A 213 -9.51 -5.44 10.29
N HIS A 214 -8.29 -5.10 10.71
CA HIS A 214 -7.22 -4.79 9.77
C HIS A 214 -6.44 -6.01 9.27
N ARG A 215 -6.56 -7.16 9.94
CA ARG A 215 -5.75 -8.35 9.64
C ARG A 215 -6.01 -8.91 8.22
N TRP A 216 -7.19 -8.74 7.68
CA TRP A 216 -7.51 -9.19 6.32
C TRP A 216 -6.89 -8.31 5.22
N MET A 217 -6.38 -7.13 5.58
CA MET A 217 -5.69 -6.22 4.68
C MET A 217 -4.22 -5.99 5.08
N GLU A 218 -3.63 -6.89 5.85
CA GLU A 218 -2.26 -6.79 6.35
C GLU A 218 -1.22 -6.67 5.24
N ILE A 219 -1.50 -7.23 4.05
CA ILE A 219 -0.57 -7.20 2.91
C ILE A 219 -0.14 -5.79 2.47
N VAL A 220 -0.94 -4.76 2.75
CA VAL A 220 -0.63 -3.38 2.35
C VAL A 220 0.23 -2.62 3.36
N ILE A 221 0.40 -3.14 4.58
CA ILE A 221 1.10 -2.40 5.64
C ILE A 221 2.61 -2.31 5.38
N GLY A 222 3.19 -3.28 4.69
CA GLY A 222 4.61 -3.27 4.35
C GLY A 222 4.98 -2.08 3.48
N GLY A 223 4.19 -1.78 2.46
CA GLY A 223 4.33 -0.59 1.64
C GLY A 223 4.15 0.70 2.46
N THR A 224 3.09 0.77 3.27
CA THR A 224 2.80 1.93 4.13
C THR A 224 3.94 2.21 5.12
N LEU A 225 4.43 1.19 5.83
CA LEU A 225 5.49 1.35 6.83
C LEU A 225 6.85 1.69 6.21
N SER A 226 7.09 1.27 4.96
CA SER A 226 8.34 1.57 4.27
C SER A 226 8.53 3.07 3.99
N GLY A 227 7.43 3.81 3.76
CA GLY A 227 7.47 5.19 3.29
C GLY A 227 8.02 5.34 1.87
N LEU A 228 8.18 4.23 1.14
CA LEU A 228 8.65 4.18 -0.24
C LEU A 228 7.50 4.48 -1.22
N PRO A 229 7.80 4.88 -2.46
CA PRO A 229 6.77 5.00 -3.50
C PRO A 229 6.10 3.65 -3.76
N VAL A 230 4.77 3.64 -3.79
CA VAL A 230 3.99 2.45 -4.12
C VAL A 230 2.96 2.81 -5.17
N ILE A 231 2.82 1.97 -6.20
CA ILE A 231 1.74 2.05 -7.17
C ILE A 231 0.96 0.74 -7.18
N ASN A 232 -0.36 0.85 -7.31
CA ASN A 232 -1.24 -0.29 -7.48
C ASN A 232 -1.76 -0.36 -8.91
N LEU A 233 -1.58 -1.51 -9.56
CA LEU A 233 -1.96 -1.77 -10.94
C LEU A 233 -2.93 -2.95 -11.02
N PRO A 234 -3.79 -3.03 -12.05
CA PRO A 234 -4.64 -4.21 -12.25
C PRO A 234 -3.80 -5.47 -12.49
N ALA A 235 -4.13 -6.57 -11.80
CA ALA A 235 -3.56 -7.89 -12.07
C ALA A 235 -4.51 -8.79 -12.88
N GLY A 236 -5.79 -8.44 -12.97
CA GLY A 236 -6.77 -9.19 -13.74
C GLY A 236 -8.06 -9.46 -12.99
N PHE A 237 -8.77 -10.49 -13.45
CA PHE A 237 -10.06 -10.90 -12.92
C PHE A 237 -10.06 -12.40 -12.69
N ASP A 238 -10.69 -12.85 -11.61
CA ASP A 238 -10.90 -14.28 -11.38
C ASP A 238 -11.99 -14.86 -12.31
N SER A 239 -12.26 -16.16 -12.18
CA SER A 239 -13.29 -16.85 -12.99
C SER A 239 -14.72 -16.35 -12.76
N LYS A 240 -14.94 -15.55 -11.70
CA LYS A 240 -16.24 -14.93 -11.38
C LYS A 240 -16.29 -13.47 -11.80
N GLY A 241 -15.25 -12.95 -12.46
CA GLY A 241 -15.14 -11.56 -12.88
C GLY A 241 -14.76 -10.59 -11.77
N ARG A 242 -14.29 -11.07 -10.59
CA ARG A 242 -13.87 -10.21 -9.49
C ARG A 242 -12.44 -9.71 -9.73
N PRO A 243 -12.18 -8.39 -9.62
CA PRO A 243 -10.87 -7.83 -9.90
C PRO A 243 -9.86 -8.14 -8.79
N MET A 244 -8.57 -8.16 -9.17
CA MET A 244 -7.42 -8.15 -8.29
C MET A 244 -6.41 -7.14 -8.79
N GLY A 245 -5.68 -6.54 -7.85
CA GLY A 245 -4.55 -5.65 -8.12
C GLY A 245 -3.24 -6.26 -7.67
N ILE A 246 -2.18 -5.69 -8.21
CA ILE A 246 -0.80 -5.95 -7.80
C ILE A 246 -0.15 -4.61 -7.44
N GLN A 247 0.54 -4.55 -6.30
CA GLN A 247 1.26 -3.37 -5.89
C GLN A 247 2.75 -3.52 -6.21
N PHE A 248 3.36 -2.43 -6.66
CA PHE A 248 4.79 -2.33 -6.89
C PHE A 248 5.37 -1.27 -5.96
N ILE A 249 6.43 -1.62 -5.25
CA ILE A 249 7.19 -0.73 -4.37
C ILE A 249 8.45 -0.31 -5.11
N GLY A 250 8.70 0.99 -5.22
CA GLY A 250 9.89 1.56 -5.85
C GLY A 250 10.92 2.06 -4.85
N LYS A 251 12.12 2.36 -5.32
CA LYS A 251 13.20 2.94 -4.51
C LYS A 251 12.85 4.36 -4.05
N MET A 252 13.39 4.78 -2.91
CA MET A 252 13.18 6.12 -2.35
C MET A 252 13.45 7.23 -3.37
N GLY A 253 12.49 8.17 -3.51
CA GLY A 253 12.59 9.30 -4.42
C GLY A 253 12.54 8.94 -5.91
N LYS A 254 12.12 7.73 -6.26
CA LYS A 254 12.00 7.25 -7.64
C LYS A 254 10.55 7.16 -8.11
N ASP A 255 9.68 8.03 -7.61
CA ASP A 255 8.26 8.08 -7.97
C ASP A 255 8.06 8.17 -9.49
N ALA A 256 8.83 9.03 -10.17
CA ALA A 256 8.77 9.15 -11.63
C ALA A 256 9.14 7.83 -12.33
N LYS A 257 10.16 7.11 -11.84
CA LYS A 257 10.54 5.81 -12.39
C LYS A 257 9.47 4.76 -12.20
N LEU A 258 8.76 4.80 -11.07
CA LEU A 258 7.64 3.90 -10.81
C LEU A 258 6.46 4.21 -11.75
N ILE A 259 6.21 5.50 -12.08
CA ILE A 259 5.22 5.89 -13.08
C ILE A 259 5.64 5.44 -14.48
N GLU A 260 6.89 5.64 -14.90
CA GLU A 260 7.43 5.19 -16.18
C GLU A 260 7.31 3.66 -16.35
N PHE A 261 7.58 2.91 -15.28
CA PHE A 261 7.32 1.46 -15.21
C PHE A 261 5.84 1.15 -15.39
N ALA A 262 4.96 1.85 -14.67
CA ALA A 262 3.52 1.65 -14.76
C ALA A 262 2.95 1.98 -16.15
N MET A 263 3.51 2.99 -16.85
CA MET A 263 3.16 3.28 -18.25
C MET A 263 3.51 2.09 -19.16
N ALA A 264 4.67 1.46 -18.94
CA ALA A 264 5.08 0.29 -19.70
C ALA A 264 4.20 -0.93 -19.36
N TYR A 265 3.85 -1.12 -18.09
CA TYR A 265 2.92 -2.15 -17.64
C TYR A 265 1.55 -1.99 -18.33
N GLU A 266 0.98 -0.78 -18.27
CA GLU A 266 -0.31 -0.47 -18.88
C GLU A 266 -0.32 -0.73 -20.40
N LYS A 267 0.76 -0.35 -21.12
CA LYS A 267 0.92 -0.55 -22.55
C LYS A 267 0.98 -2.03 -22.94
N ASN A 268 1.51 -2.89 -22.07
CA ASN A 268 1.67 -4.32 -22.32
C ASN A 268 0.52 -5.16 -21.75
N THR A 269 -0.52 -4.52 -21.20
CA THR A 269 -1.71 -5.18 -20.66
C THR A 269 -2.98 -4.63 -21.30
N SER A 270 -4.07 -5.40 -21.32
CA SER A 270 -5.35 -4.99 -21.93
C SER A 270 -6.40 -4.57 -20.88
N PHE A 271 -5.98 -4.22 -19.65
CA PHE A 271 -6.93 -3.95 -18.59
C PHE A 271 -7.76 -2.67 -18.81
N LEU A 272 -7.22 -1.67 -19.54
CA LEU A 272 -7.94 -0.45 -19.86
C LEU A 272 -9.14 -0.65 -20.80
N GLU A 273 -9.12 -1.72 -21.58
CA GLU A 273 -10.20 -2.04 -22.52
C GLU A 273 -11.43 -2.61 -21.80
N LYS A 274 -11.23 -3.16 -20.61
CA LYS A 274 -12.32 -3.75 -19.82
C LYS A 274 -13.16 -2.67 -19.15
N ARG A 275 -14.45 -2.68 -19.42
CA ARG A 275 -15.44 -1.76 -18.86
C ARG A 275 -16.51 -2.55 -18.14
N PRO A 276 -17.02 -2.08 -16.99
CA PRO A 276 -18.21 -2.67 -16.39
C PRO A 276 -19.39 -2.48 -17.33
N VAL A 277 -20.20 -3.52 -17.48
CA VAL A 277 -21.52 -3.41 -18.12
C VAL A 277 -22.41 -2.75 -17.08
N LEU A 278 -22.82 -1.51 -17.32
CA LEU A 278 -23.81 -0.84 -16.49
C LEU A 278 -25.18 -1.18 -17.06
N GLU A 279 -25.97 -1.94 -16.32
CA GLU A 279 -27.41 -2.05 -16.58
C GLU A 279 -28.02 -0.69 -16.16
N ILE A 280 -28.44 0.10 -17.16
CA ILE A 280 -29.13 1.39 -17.00
C ILE A 280 -30.62 1.13 -16.91
#